data_36de029db64af72ecc69ea656bb60aec
#
_entry.id   36de029db64af72ecc69ea656bb60aec
#
_cell.length_a   1.000
_cell.length_b   1.000
_cell.length_c   1.000
_cell.angle_alpha   90.00
_cell.angle_beta   90.00
_cell.angle_gamma   90.00
#
_symmetry.space_group_name_H-M   'P 1'
#
loop_
_entity.id
_entity.type
_entity.pdbx_description
1 polymer ?
#
loop_
_entity_poly.entity_id
_entity_poly.type
_entity_poly.pdbx_seq_one_letter_code
_entity_poly.pdbx_strand_id
1 'polypeptide(L)'
;MKHYFDQIDTIDILDCNGGDHGYPFATNFNPEINLREVSANGSYWENGHWVETEPMEIKREYNFPQVGEKDMYLLHHEEIESLAKNVPGVKRIRFFMTFGQSYLTHMKCLENVGMLSTSPINYEGREIVPIQFLKALLPDPASLGPRTVGKTNIGC
;
A
#
# COMPACT_ATOMS: atom_id res chain seq x y z
N MET A 1 -2.04 -6.83 -21.67
CA MET A 1 -0.68 -7.44 -21.73
C MET A 1 -0.58 -8.54 -22.77
N LYS A 2 -1.37 -9.63 -22.72
CA LYS A 2 -1.27 -10.79 -23.66
C LYS A 2 -1.34 -10.46 -25.17
N HIS A 3 -1.89 -9.32 -25.57
CA HIS A 3 -1.94 -8.88 -26.97
C HIS A 3 -0.66 -8.20 -27.47
N TYR A 4 0.25 -7.82 -26.56
CA TYR A 4 1.43 -7.02 -26.89
C TYR A 4 2.75 -7.75 -26.66
N PHE A 5 2.71 -8.92 -26.01
CA PHE A 5 3.87 -9.71 -25.67
C PHE A 5 3.65 -11.18 -26.06
N ASP A 6 4.62 -11.78 -26.73
CA ASP A 6 4.62 -13.22 -27.04
C ASP A 6 4.81 -14.07 -25.78
N GLN A 7 5.63 -13.56 -24.84
CA GLN A 7 5.90 -14.17 -23.55
C GLN A 7 5.99 -13.07 -22.47
N ILE A 8 5.49 -13.36 -21.27
CA ILE A 8 5.59 -12.49 -20.11
C ILE A 8 6.41 -13.22 -19.04
N ASP A 9 7.64 -12.78 -18.84
CA ASP A 9 8.53 -13.36 -17.83
C ASP A 9 8.36 -12.69 -16.46
N THR A 10 8.16 -11.36 -16.45
CA THR A 10 8.04 -10.59 -15.20
C THR A 10 6.96 -9.52 -15.30
N ILE A 11 6.30 -9.25 -14.17
CA ILE A 11 5.32 -8.19 -14.03
C ILE A 11 5.66 -7.39 -12.76
N ASP A 12 5.94 -6.10 -12.90
CA ASP A 12 6.00 -5.18 -11.79
C ASP A 12 4.84 -4.19 -11.93
N ILE A 13 3.91 -4.17 -10.97
CA ILE A 13 2.81 -3.21 -10.89
C ILE A 13 3.30 -2.04 -10.05
N LEU A 14 3.19 -0.82 -10.59
CA LEU A 14 3.66 0.39 -9.96
C LEU A 14 2.48 1.33 -9.73
N ASP A 15 2.08 1.54 -8.47
CA ASP A 15 1.02 2.45 -8.08
C ASP A 15 1.62 3.72 -7.45
N CYS A 16 1.36 4.86 -8.09
CA CYS A 16 1.87 6.15 -7.66
C CYS A 16 0.75 7.10 -7.24
N ASN A 17 0.67 7.40 -5.96
CA ASN A 17 -0.15 8.45 -5.40
C ASN A 17 0.64 9.76 -5.30
N GLY A 18 0.57 10.60 -6.33
CA GLY A 18 1.25 11.90 -6.37
C GLY A 18 0.35 13.09 -5.98
N GLY A 19 -0.89 12.82 -5.55
CA GLY A 19 -1.84 13.86 -5.14
C GLY A 19 -1.67 14.29 -3.69
N ASP A 20 -2.20 15.49 -3.38
CA ASP A 20 -2.27 16.07 -2.04
C ASP A 20 -3.72 16.46 -1.73
N HIS A 21 -4.26 15.97 -0.63
CA HIS A 21 -5.62 16.28 -0.14
C HIS A 21 -5.63 17.34 0.98
N GLY A 22 -4.47 17.85 1.38
CA GLY A 22 -4.32 18.92 2.37
C GLY A 22 -4.47 18.49 3.84
N TYR A 23 -4.51 17.18 4.13
CA TYR A 23 -4.45 16.67 5.50
C TYR A 23 -3.02 16.23 5.83
N PRO A 24 -2.53 16.47 7.06
CA PRO A 24 -1.22 15.97 7.50
C PRO A 24 -1.12 14.45 7.43
N PHE A 25 -2.24 13.76 7.70
CA PHE A 25 -2.37 12.31 7.63
C PHE A 25 -3.81 11.91 7.27
N ALA A 26 -3.97 11.11 6.24
CA ALA A 26 -5.23 10.49 5.84
C ALA A 26 -4.95 9.26 4.98
N THR A 27 -5.95 8.41 4.81
CA THR A 27 -5.89 7.23 3.94
C THR A 27 -6.82 7.41 2.75
N ASN A 28 -6.38 7.06 1.55
CA ASN A 28 -7.14 7.28 0.31
C ASN A 28 -8.36 6.37 0.14
N PHE A 29 -8.40 5.26 0.85
CA PHE A 29 -9.49 4.29 0.85
C PHE A 29 -9.73 3.80 2.28
N ASN A 30 -10.41 2.66 2.48
CA ASN A 30 -10.73 2.16 3.81
C ASN A 30 -9.53 2.24 4.75
N PRO A 31 -9.59 3.07 5.82
CA PRO A 31 -8.44 3.32 6.67
C PRO A 31 -7.86 2.05 7.28
N GLU A 32 -8.72 1.12 7.72
CA GLU A 32 -8.26 -0.13 8.35
C GLU A 32 -7.47 -0.99 7.37
N ILE A 33 -7.96 -1.13 6.13
CA ILE A 33 -7.28 -1.91 5.09
C ILE A 33 -5.93 -1.25 4.78
N ASN A 34 -5.93 0.04 4.50
CA ASN A 34 -4.71 0.78 4.15
C ASN A 34 -3.64 0.72 5.25
N LEU A 35 -4.04 0.95 6.52
CA LEU A 35 -3.12 0.89 7.64
C LEU A 35 -2.53 -0.51 7.86
N ARG A 36 -3.34 -1.55 7.65
CA ARG A 36 -2.89 -2.95 7.77
C ARG A 36 -1.97 -3.38 6.64
N GLU A 37 -2.26 -3.00 5.41
CA GLU A 37 -1.41 -3.32 4.25
C GLU A 37 0.01 -2.79 4.41
N VAL A 38 0.16 -1.56 4.91
CA VAL A 38 1.47 -0.93 5.08
C VAL A 38 2.25 -1.52 6.27
N SER A 39 1.56 -2.04 7.28
CA SER A 39 2.19 -2.64 8.47
C SER A 39 2.30 -4.17 8.41
N ALA A 40 1.71 -4.81 7.40
CA ALA A 40 1.83 -6.25 7.20
C ALA A 40 3.10 -6.61 6.41
N ASN A 41 3.49 -7.89 6.51
CA ASN A 41 4.56 -8.43 5.67
C ASN A 41 4.22 -8.23 4.18
N GLY A 42 5.22 -7.82 3.42
CA GLY A 42 5.15 -7.83 1.97
C GLY A 42 5.25 -9.25 1.44
N SER A 43 4.72 -9.49 0.24
CA SER A 43 5.01 -10.74 -0.46
C SER A 43 4.93 -10.55 -1.97
N TYR A 44 5.63 -11.41 -2.70
CA TYR A 44 5.63 -11.43 -4.14
C TYR A 44 5.79 -12.84 -4.68
N TRP A 45 5.41 -13.02 -5.94
CA TRP A 45 5.57 -14.29 -6.64
C TRP A 45 6.92 -14.37 -7.33
N GLU A 46 7.66 -15.47 -7.13
CA GLU A 46 8.92 -15.73 -7.83
C GLU A 46 9.14 -17.22 -8.08
N ASN A 47 9.37 -17.58 -9.35
CA ASN A 47 9.72 -18.93 -9.79
C ASN A 47 8.80 -20.04 -9.25
N GLY A 48 7.50 -19.79 -9.22
CA GLY A 48 6.51 -20.79 -8.81
C GLY A 48 6.19 -20.84 -7.31
N HIS A 49 6.71 -19.91 -6.51
CA HIS A 49 6.44 -19.85 -5.07
C HIS A 49 6.29 -18.40 -4.57
N TRP A 50 5.69 -18.26 -3.40
CA TRP A 50 5.60 -16.99 -2.69
C TRP A 50 6.88 -16.72 -1.90
N VAL A 51 7.34 -15.48 -1.98
CA VAL A 51 8.45 -14.96 -1.15
C VAL A 51 7.88 -13.90 -0.24
N GLU A 52 8.08 -14.04 1.06
CA GLU A 52 7.68 -13.06 2.08
C GLU A 52 8.84 -12.12 2.41
N THR A 53 8.51 -10.89 2.79
CA THR A 53 9.45 -9.87 3.23
C THR A 53 8.92 -9.18 4.48
N GLU A 54 9.80 -8.55 5.25
CA GLU A 54 9.36 -7.65 6.32
C GLU A 54 8.55 -6.47 5.76
N PRO A 55 7.71 -5.83 6.57
CA PRO A 55 6.94 -4.68 6.15
C PRO A 55 7.83 -3.59 5.56
N MET A 56 7.53 -3.14 4.34
CA MET A 56 8.24 -2.05 3.65
C MET A 56 9.75 -2.28 3.42
N GLU A 57 10.25 -3.52 3.54
CA GLU A 57 11.67 -3.86 3.43
C GLU A 57 12.26 -3.55 2.05
N ILE A 58 11.53 -3.91 0.98
CA ILE A 58 11.99 -3.69 -0.38
C ILE A 58 11.52 -2.32 -0.87
N LYS A 59 12.48 -1.42 -0.94
CA LYS A 59 12.29 -0.06 -1.46
C LYS A 59 12.97 0.09 -2.82
N ARG A 60 12.33 0.81 -3.74
CA ARG A 60 12.90 1.21 -5.03
C ARG A 60 12.55 2.65 -5.35
N GLU A 61 13.39 3.30 -6.10
CA GLU A 61 13.13 4.61 -6.69
C GLU A 61 12.69 4.45 -8.14
N TYR A 62 11.72 5.24 -8.56
CA TYR A 62 11.23 5.24 -9.94
C TYR A 62 10.79 6.65 -10.36
N ASN A 63 11.10 7.01 -11.60
CA ASN A 63 10.68 8.28 -12.19
C ASN A 63 9.33 8.09 -12.91
N PHE A 64 8.25 8.37 -12.20
CA PHE A 64 6.89 8.23 -12.72
C PHE A 64 6.55 9.31 -13.76
N PRO A 65 6.03 8.93 -14.94
CA PRO A 65 5.60 9.88 -15.94
C PRO A 65 4.65 10.94 -15.36
N GLN A 66 4.92 12.22 -15.59
CA GLN A 66 4.14 13.39 -15.14
C GLN A 66 4.10 13.64 -13.62
N VAL A 67 4.66 12.75 -12.79
CA VAL A 67 4.74 12.89 -11.33
C VAL A 67 6.16 13.17 -10.87
N GLY A 68 7.15 12.55 -11.54
CA GLY A 68 8.57 12.64 -11.19
C GLY A 68 9.05 11.48 -10.32
N GLU A 69 10.23 11.66 -9.76
CA GLU A 69 10.93 10.65 -8.98
C GLU A 69 10.27 10.41 -7.62
N LYS A 70 9.98 9.16 -7.30
CA LYS A 70 9.33 8.73 -6.06
C LYS A 70 9.93 7.44 -5.55
N ASP A 71 10.04 7.35 -4.23
CA ASP A 71 10.24 6.08 -3.54
C ASP A 71 8.97 5.24 -3.59
N MET A 72 9.10 3.96 -3.93
CA MET A 72 8.03 2.99 -3.90
C MET A 72 8.44 1.76 -3.09
N TYR A 73 7.47 1.16 -2.44
CA TYR A 73 7.67 0.05 -1.50
C TYR A 73 6.89 -1.17 -1.94
N LEU A 74 7.52 -2.35 -1.82
CA LEU A 74 6.86 -3.61 -2.11
C LEU A 74 5.84 -3.94 -1.03
N LEU A 75 4.63 -4.26 -1.46
CA LEU A 75 3.53 -4.72 -0.61
C LEU A 75 2.97 -6.04 -1.15
N HIS A 76 2.28 -6.78 -0.29
CA HIS A 76 1.35 -7.80 -0.76
C HIS A 76 0.11 -7.12 -1.35
N HIS A 77 -0.33 -7.58 -2.52
CA HIS A 77 -1.59 -7.12 -3.12
C HIS A 77 -2.30 -8.29 -3.83
N GLU A 78 -3.62 -8.37 -3.70
CA GLU A 78 -4.42 -9.49 -4.22
C GLU A 78 -4.33 -9.69 -5.74
N GLU A 79 -3.98 -8.63 -6.48
CA GLU A 79 -3.76 -8.71 -7.93
C GLU A 79 -2.63 -9.68 -8.29
N ILE A 80 -1.60 -9.81 -7.44
CA ILE A 80 -0.48 -10.73 -7.67
C ILE A 80 -0.99 -12.17 -7.72
N GLU A 81 -1.93 -12.53 -6.84
CA GLU A 81 -2.51 -13.88 -6.79
C GLU A 81 -3.26 -14.21 -8.09
N SER A 82 -4.06 -13.24 -8.57
CA SER A 82 -4.79 -13.38 -9.83
C SER A 82 -3.84 -13.54 -11.02
N LEU A 83 -2.78 -12.73 -11.07
CA LEU A 83 -1.80 -12.79 -12.16
C LEU A 83 -1.00 -14.08 -12.13
N ALA A 84 -0.58 -14.57 -10.96
CA ALA A 84 0.14 -15.82 -10.82
C ALA A 84 -0.66 -17.03 -11.34
N LYS A 85 -1.99 -17.01 -11.14
CA LYS A 85 -2.89 -18.06 -11.64
C LYS A 85 -3.16 -17.98 -13.16
N ASN A 86 -3.23 -16.76 -13.70
CA ASN A 86 -3.78 -16.53 -15.05
C ASN A 86 -2.73 -16.16 -16.11
N VAL A 87 -1.44 -15.98 -15.72
CA VAL A 87 -0.33 -15.71 -16.65
C VAL A 87 0.62 -16.92 -16.66
N PRO A 88 0.45 -17.87 -17.60
CA PRO A 88 1.30 -19.05 -17.65
C PRO A 88 2.78 -18.69 -17.89
N GLY A 89 3.67 -19.34 -17.15
CA GLY A 89 5.12 -19.18 -17.32
C GLY A 89 5.73 -17.92 -16.74
N VAL A 90 4.93 -17.07 -16.10
CA VAL A 90 5.47 -15.89 -15.41
C VAL A 90 6.42 -16.30 -14.28
N LYS A 91 7.60 -15.71 -14.25
CA LYS A 91 8.66 -16.03 -13.29
C LYS A 91 8.60 -15.15 -12.05
N ARG A 92 8.20 -13.87 -12.19
CA ARG A 92 8.13 -12.93 -11.07
C ARG A 92 6.99 -11.94 -11.24
N ILE A 93 6.25 -11.70 -10.15
CA ILE A 93 5.20 -10.67 -10.08
C ILE A 93 5.37 -9.92 -8.77
N ARG A 94 5.43 -8.57 -8.84
CA ARG A 94 5.58 -7.69 -7.69
C ARG A 94 4.62 -6.52 -7.79
N PHE A 95 4.15 -6.04 -6.63
CA PHE A 95 3.37 -4.82 -6.51
C PHE A 95 4.15 -3.79 -5.68
N PHE A 96 4.22 -2.58 -6.17
CA PHE A 96 4.87 -1.46 -5.50
C PHE A 96 3.90 -0.29 -5.40
N MET A 97 3.89 0.37 -4.23
CA MET A 97 3.11 1.57 -3.99
C MET A 97 4.00 2.69 -3.43
N THR A 98 3.67 3.93 -3.80
CA THR A 98 4.37 5.10 -3.28
C THR A 98 3.70 5.64 -2.03
N PHE A 99 4.50 6.13 -1.09
CA PHE A 99 4.03 6.82 0.11
C PHE A 99 4.80 8.11 0.33
N GLY A 100 4.09 9.17 0.75
CA GLY A 100 4.73 10.41 1.15
C GLY A 100 5.50 10.26 2.47
N GLN A 101 6.60 10.99 2.64
CA GLN A 101 7.42 10.94 3.86
C GLN A 101 6.61 11.31 5.13
N SER A 102 5.69 12.27 5.02
CA SER A 102 4.79 12.63 6.12
C SER A 102 3.93 11.42 6.54
N TYR A 103 3.35 10.71 5.57
CA TYR A 103 2.55 9.51 5.83
C TYR A 103 3.38 8.44 6.57
N LEU A 104 4.57 8.11 6.09
CA LEU A 104 5.43 7.11 6.71
C LEU A 104 5.83 7.49 8.14
N THR A 105 6.09 8.77 8.39
CA THR A 105 6.43 9.27 9.73
C THR A 105 5.27 9.09 10.71
N HIS A 106 4.05 9.43 10.29
CA HIS A 106 2.86 9.23 11.11
C HIS A 106 2.58 7.73 11.35
N MET A 107 2.68 6.91 10.30
CA MET A 107 2.50 5.46 10.42
C MET A 107 3.46 4.87 11.45
N LYS A 108 4.74 5.23 11.39
CA LYS A 108 5.74 4.73 12.34
C LYS A 108 5.44 5.16 13.79
N CYS A 109 4.99 6.38 13.98
CA CYS A 109 4.56 6.86 15.30
C CYS A 109 3.36 6.06 15.83
N LEU A 110 2.33 5.88 15.00
CA LEU A 110 1.11 5.14 15.36
C LEU A 110 1.41 3.67 15.67
N GLU A 111 2.30 3.04 14.91
CA GLU A 111 2.78 1.69 15.17
C GLU A 111 3.50 1.60 16.53
N ASN A 112 4.46 2.49 16.77
CA ASN A 112 5.27 2.49 17.98
C ASN A 112 4.44 2.69 19.27
N VAL A 113 3.32 3.40 19.20
CA VAL A 113 2.40 3.58 20.34
C VAL A 113 1.27 2.54 20.38
N GLY A 114 1.28 1.55 19.50
CA GLY A 114 0.30 0.48 19.46
C GLY A 114 -1.08 0.84 18.89
N MET A 115 -1.22 2.00 18.24
CA MET A 115 -2.50 2.44 17.67
C MET A 115 -2.95 1.62 16.45
N LEU A 116 -2.06 0.83 15.85
CA LEU A 116 -2.40 -0.07 14.74
C LEU A 116 -2.82 -1.46 15.21
N SER A 117 -2.85 -1.71 16.53
CA SER A 117 -3.24 -3.01 17.09
C SER A 117 -4.71 -3.32 16.83
N THR A 118 -4.97 -4.57 16.43
CA THR A 118 -6.32 -5.15 16.34
C THR A 118 -6.77 -5.83 17.63
N SER A 119 -5.85 -6.00 18.60
CA SER A 119 -6.16 -6.57 19.90
C SER A 119 -6.84 -5.53 20.81
N PRO A 120 -7.95 -5.88 21.46
CA PRO A 120 -8.63 -4.95 22.35
C PRO A 120 -7.79 -4.65 23.61
N ILE A 121 -7.93 -3.41 24.10
CA ILE A 121 -7.38 -2.96 25.38
C ILE A 121 -8.50 -2.51 26.30
N ASN A 122 -8.32 -2.64 27.62
CA ASN A 122 -9.27 -2.09 28.59
C ASN A 122 -8.86 -0.65 28.93
N TYR A 123 -9.79 0.27 28.73
CA TYR A 123 -9.65 1.66 29.13
C TYR A 123 -10.88 2.07 29.99
N GLU A 124 -10.66 2.33 31.28
CA GLU A 124 -11.71 2.72 32.23
C GLU A 124 -12.94 1.78 32.24
N GLY A 125 -12.67 0.47 32.19
CA GLY A 125 -13.72 -0.57 32.19
C GLY A 125 -14.43 -0.76 30.84
N ARG A 126 -13.96 -0.14 29.77
CA ARG A 126 -14.46 -0.31 28.40
C ARG A 126 -13.40 -0.97 27.53
N GLU A 127 -13.83 -1.88 26.68
CA GLU A 127 -12.98 -2.51 25.68
C GLU A 127 -12.88 -1.60 24.45
N ILE A 128 -11.66 -1.28 24.05
CA ILE A 128 -11.36 -0.45 22.88
C ILE A 128 -10.37 -1.21 21.99
N VAL A 129 -10.67 -1.28 20.69
CA VAL A 129 -9.72 -1.76 19.69
C VAL A 129 -8.99 -0.56 19.08
N PRO A 130 -7.66 -0.40 19.29
CA PRO A 130 -6.93 0.83 18.93
C PRO A 130 -7.11 1.25 17.48
N ILE A 131 -6.96 0.34 16.51
CA ILE A 131 -7.10 0.65 15.08
C ILE A 131 -8.53 1.11 14.73
N GLN A 132 -9.56 0.61 15.40
CA GLN A 132 -10.95 1.05 15.17
C GLN A 132 -11.18 2.46 15.72
N PHE A 133 -10.56 2.77 16.85
CA PHE A 133 -10.59 4.12 17.41
C PHE A 133 -9.85 5.11 16.49
N LEU A 134 -8.65 4.75 16.02
CA LEU A 134 -7.91 5.55 15.05
C LEU A 134 -8.72 5.81 13.78
N LYS A 135 -9.37 4.77 13.24
CA LYS A 135 -10.24 4.88 12.06
C LYS A 135 -11.35 5.92 12.25
N ALA A 136 -11.94 5.99 13.44
CA ALA A 136 -13.01 6.95 13.75
C ALA A 136 -12.50 8.42 13.80
N LEU A 137 -11.19 8.63 13.99
CA LEU A 137 -10.56 9.96 14.00
C LEU A 137 -10.12 10.44 12.62
N LEU A 138 -9.93 9.52 11.67
CA LEU A 138 -9.46 9.86 10.32
C LEU A 138 -10.56 10.48 9.47
N PRO A 139 -10.20 11.37 8.52
CA PRO A 139 -11.15 11.88 7.54
C PRO A 139 -11.79 10.73 6.75
N ASP A 140 -13.09 10.87 6.44
CA ASP A 140 -13.76 9.96 5.53
C ASP A 140 -13.06 9.99 4.14
N PRO A 141 -12.58 8.84 3.62
CA PRO A 141 -11.96 8.79 2.30
C PRO A 141 -12.82 9.39 1.18
N ALA A 142 -14.14 9.28 1.24
CA ALA A 142 -15.05 9.87 0.27
C ALA A 142 -14.96 11.41 0.22
N SER A 143 -14.54 12.05 1.32
CA SER A 143 -14.35 13.50 1.39
C SER A 143 -13.05 13.99 0.76
N LEU A 144 -12.09 13.09 0.49
CA LEU A 144 -10.75 13.44 0.00
C LEU A 144 -10.74 13.73 -1.50
N GLY A 145 -11.50 12.97 -2.30
CA GLY A 145 -11.50 13.09 -3.76
C GLY A 145 -11.71 14.52 -4.27
N PRO A 146 -12.76 15.25 -3.84
CA PRO A 146 -12.99 16.63 -4.27
C PRO A 146 -11.90 17.63 -3.85
N ARG A 147 -11.09 17.29 -2.87
CA ARG A 147 -10.02 18.14 -2.31
C ARG A 147 -8.64 17.81 -2.88
N THR A 148 -8.49 16.61 -3.42
CA THR A 148 -7.19 16.13 -3.91
C THR A 148 -6.75 16.91 -5.12
N VAL A 149 -5.57 17.50 -5.07
CA VAL A 149 -4.88 18.17 -6.17
C VAL A 149 -3.61 17.41 -6.53
N GLY A 150 -3.18 17.47 -7.78
CA GLY A 150 -2.00 16.76 -8.26
C GLY A 150 -2.35 15.60 -9.20
N LYS A 151 -1.41 14.69 -9.42
CA LYS A 151 -1.54 13.58 -10.36
C LYS A 151 -1.23 12.26 -9.69
N THR A 152 -1.95 11.22 -10.13
CA THR A 152 -1.66 9.82 -9.82
C THR A 152 -1.20 9.11 -11.08
N ASN A 153 -0.49 8.01 -10.94
CA ASN A 153 -0.06 7.18 -12.05
C ASN A 153 -0.07 5.70 -11.63
N ILE A 154 -0.70 4.86 -12.44
CA ILE A 154 -0.65 3.41 -12.27
C ILE A 154 -0.13 2.82 -13.58
N GLY A 155 0.81 1.89 -13.50
CA GLY A 155 1.39 1.21 -14.64
C GLY A 155 1.94 -0.16 -14.32
N CYS A 156 2.16 -0.94 -15.36
CA CYS A 156 2.81 -2.26 -15.30
C CYS A 156 3.70 -2.50 -16.52
#